data_7f9757100371877aa04d3007994f890c
#
_entry.id   7f9757100371877aa04d3007994f890c
#
_cell.length_a   1.000
_cell.length_b   1.000
_cell.length_c   1.000
_cell.angle_alpha   90.00
_cell.angle_beta   90.00
_cell.angle_gamma   90.00
#
_symmetry.space_group_name_H-M   'P 1'
#
loop_
_entity.id
_entity.type
_entity.pdbx_description
1 polymer ?
#
loop_
_entity_poly.entity_id
_entity_poly.type
_entity_poly.pdbx_seq_one_letter_code
_entity_poly.pdbx_strand_id
1 'polypeptide(L)'
;MAVLDWFAQLWEIEKDQYWGYVTNGGTEGNLHGILLGRELLPDGILYASKDSHYSIPKAARMYRMDLETINTSINGEMDYSDLREKLLQNKDKPAIINVTIGTTFKGAVDDVDIILQTLKDCGYSEDMFYIHCDAALCGLMVPFINNMISFKKPIGSVTISGHKFLGCPMPCGVQITRKSYINNLSRNVEYIASVDATISGSRNGLTPIFLWYSLSAKGQIGLKKDVKRCLDNAKYLKDCLQQEGISAMLNELSIIVVLERPRDHEFVRRWQLSCVKDMAHVIVMPGITRQMLDNFISELVQQRKQWYQGGRIEPPCIADDIGAQNCACYYHKSDYISP
;
A
#
# COMPACT_ATOMS: atom_id res chain seq x y z
N MET A 1 23.09 -8.52 -5.03
CA MET A 1 22.89 -9.15 -3.71
C MET A 1 22.71 -8.12 -2.61
N ALA A 2 23.59 -7.14 -2.42
CA ALA A 2 23.47 -6.15 -1.32
C ALA A 2 22.08 -5.47 -1.20
N VAL A 3 21.40 -5.14 -2.30
CA VAL A 3 20.05 -4.57 -2.29
C VAL A 3 19.03 -5.55 -1.72
N LEU A 4 19.04 -6.79 -2.20
CA LEU A 4 18.09 -7.83 -1.77
C LEU A 4 18.34 -8.21 -0.30
N ASP A 5 19.61 -8.36 0.10
CA ASP A 5 19.99 -8.62 1.49
C ASP A 5 19.48 -7.52 2.42
N TRP A 6 19.54 -6.25 1.98
CA TRP A 6 19.04 -5.12 2.75
C TRP A 6 17.51 -5.20 2.98
N PHE A 7 16.73 -5.50 1.93
CA PHE A 7 15.29 -5.67 2.05
C PHE A 7 14.90 -6.92 2.83
N ALA A 8 15.64 -8.04 2.65
CA ALA A 8 15.44 -9.26 3.41
C ALA A 8 15.64 -9.03 4.92
N GLN A 9 16.69 -8.29 5.29
CA GLN A 9 16.94 -7.89 6.67
C GLN A 9 15.83 -6.99 7.23
N LEU A 10 15.36 -6.02 6.43
CA LEU A 10 14.29 -5.12 6.83
C LEU A 10 12.99 -5.87 7.13
N TRP A 11 12.69 -6.91 6.35
CA TRP A 11 11.49 -7.75 6.50
C TRP A 11 11.74 -9.03 7.32
N GLU A 12 12.87 -9.09 8.02
CA GLU A 12 13.23 -10.15 8.99
C GLU A 12 13.17 -11.55 8.41
N ILE A 13 13.75 -11.76 7.22
CA ILE A 13 13.99 -13.08 6.66
C ILE A 13 15.50 -13.34 6.54
N GLU A 14 15.93 -14.51 6.98
CA GLU A 14 17.34 -14.91 6.98
C GLU A 14 17.89 -15.00 5.55
N LYS A 15 19.18 -14.70 5.40
CA LYS A 15 19.87 -14.61 4.11
C LYS A 15 19.72 -15.87 3.25
N ASP A 16 19.75 -17.04 3.86
CA ASP A 16 19.65 -18.32 3.15
C ASP A 16 18.21 -18.81 2.94
N GLN A 17 17.23 -18.09 3.51
CA GLN A 17 15.82 -18.46 3.50
C GLN A 17 14.98 -17.66 2.48
N TYR A 18 15.57 -16.66 1.81
CA TYR A 18 14.85 -15.88 0.81
C TYR A 18 15.41 -16.08 -0.61
N TRP A 19 14.53 -15.83 -1.56
CA TRP A 19 14.85 -15.56 -2.95
C TRP A 19 14.20 -14.24 -3.34
N GLY A 20 14.79 -13.51 -4.28
CA GLY A 20 14.23 -12.26 -4.73
C GLY A 20 14.94 -11.69 -5.94
N TYR A 21 14.34 -10.67 -6.53
CA TYR A 21 14.93 -9.95 -7.64
C TYR A 21 14.41 -8.50 -7.70
N VAL A 22 15.13 -7.66 -8.45
CA VAL A 22 14.72 -6.27 -8.73
C VAL A 22 13.78 -6.28 -9.92
N THR A 23 12.56 -5.81 -9.72
CA THR A 23 11.48 -5.75 -10.70
C THR A 23 11.43 -4.39 -11.42
N ASN A 24 10.68 -4.30 -12.54
CA ASN A 24 10.41 -3.03 -13.24
C ASN A 24 9.34 -2.16 -12.53
N GLY A 25 8.91 -2.55 -11.34
CA GLY A 25 7.94 -1.83 -10.51
C GLY A 25 7.05 -2.76 -9.70
N GLY A 26 6.19 -2.20 -8.83
CA GLY A 26 5.31 -2.96 -7.94
C GLY A 26 4.34 -3.89 -8.69
N THR A 27 3.86 -3.50 -9.88
CA THR A 27 2.98 -4.37 -10.68
C THR A 27 3.66 -5.69 -11.04
N GLU A 28 4.92 -5.66 -11.50
CA GLU A 28 5.65 -6.89 -11.81
C GLU A 28 5.86 -7.74 -10.55
N GLY A 29 6.19 -7.10 -9.42
CA GLY A 29 6.34 -7.80 -8.16
C GLY A 29 5.04 -8.46 -7.70
N ASN A 30 3.90 -7.76 -7.80
CA ASN A 30 2.59 -8.32 -7.48
C ASN A 30 2.22 -9.48 -8.42
N LEU A 31 2.47 -9.33 -9.72
CA LEU A 31 2.28 -10.43 -10.67
C LEU A 31 3.10 -11.66 -10.26
N HIS A 32 4.38 -11.47 -9.93
CA HIS A 32 5.24 -12.56 -9.49
C HIS A 32 4.74 -13.21 -8.19
N GLY A 33 4.38 -12.39 -7.18
CA GLY A 33 3.90 -12.90 -5.89
C GLY A 33 2.61 -13.71 -6.02
N ILE A 34 1.65 -13.22 -6.83
CA ILE A 34 0.39 -13.94 -7.09
C ILE A 34 0.62 -15.20 -7.95
N LEU A 35 1.50 -15.13 -8.97
CA LEU A 35 1.86 -16.31 -9.75
C LEU A 35 2.46 -17.42 -8.85
N LEU A 36 3.34 -17.04 -7.93
CA LEU A 36 3.95 -17.99 -7.00
C LEU A 36 2.88 -18.65 -6.11
N GLY A 37 1.92 -17.87 -5.59
CA GLY A 37 0.78 -18.41 -4.83
C GLY A 37 -0.04 -19.40 -5.66
N ARG A 38 -0.31 -19.07 -6.93
CA ARG A 38 -1.02 -19.95 -7.86
C ARG A 38 -0.26 -21.26 -8.17
N GLU A 39 1.06 -21.19 -8.36
CA GLU A 39 1.86 -22.40 -8.63
C GLU A 39 2.00 -23.31 -7.39
N LEU A 40 1.95 -22.71 -6.18
CA LEU A 40 1.91 -23.47 -4.91
C LEU A 40 0.54 -24.08 -4.66
N LEU A 41 -0.53 -23.34 -4.98
CA LEU A 41 -1.94 -23.70 -4.73
C LEU A 41 -2.75 -23.56 -6.02
N PRO A 42 -2.64 -24.51 -6.98
CA PRO A 42 -3.21 -24.37 -8.33
C PRO A 42 -4.73 -24.15 -8.37
N ASP A 43 -5.46 -24.73 -7.41
CA ASP A 43 -6.93 -24.59 -7.28
C ASP A 43 -7.32 -23.47 -6.31
N GLY A 44 -6.34 -22.67 -5.86
CA GLY A 44 -6.54 -21.61 -4.89
C GLY A 44 -7.31 -20.42 -5.44
N ILE A 45 -8.19 -19.86 -4.61
CA ILE A 45 -8.92 -18.63 -4.90
C ILE A 45 -8.11 -17.43 -4.40
N LEU A 46 -8.01 -16.38 -5.23
CA LEU A 46 -7.39 -15.12 -4.84
C LEU A 46 -8.39 -14.25 -4.07
N TYR A 47 -8.06 -13.87 -2.85
CA TYR A 47 -8.82 -12.93 -2.02
C TYR A 47 -8.09 -11.60 -1.96
N ALA A 48 -8.78 -10.51 -2.28
CA ALA A 48 -8.21 -9.17 -2.27
C ALA A 48 -9.27 -8.12 -1.94
N SER A 49 -8.90 -7.10 -1.18
CA SER A 49 -9.82 -5.99 -0.90
C SER A 49 -10.16 -5.21 -2.18
N LYS A 50 -11.34 -4.60 -2.24
CA LYS A 50 -11.76 -3.75 -3.36
C LYS A 50 -10.86 -2.52 -3.54
N ASP A 51 -10.15 -2.11 -2.48
CA ASP A 51 -9.20 -1.00 -2.51
C ASP A 51 -7.75 -1.46 -2.82
N SER A 52 -7.55 -2.75 -3.13
CA SER A 52 -6.28 -3.27 -3.64
C SER A 52 -5.91 -2.60 -4.95
N HIS A 53 -4.60 -2.50 -5.19
CA HIS A 53 -4.10 -1.92 -6.44
C HIS A 53 -4.60 -2.73 -7.65
N TYR A 54 -4.91 -2.04 -8.76
CA TYR A 54 -5.46 -2.65 -9.99
C TYR A 54 -4.59 -3.80 -10.57
N SER A 55 -3.32 -3.92 -10.16
CA SER A 55 -2.46 -5.04 -10.55
C SER A 55 -2.95 -6.39 -10.02
N ILE A 56 -3.70 -6.41 -8.91
CA ILE A 56 -4.20 -7.65 -8.31
C ILE A 56 -5.33 -8.26 -9.14
N PRO A 57 -6.44 -7.56 -9.44
CA PRO A 57 -7.44 -8.10 -10.36
C PRO A 57 -6.87 -8.32 -11.78
N LYS A 58 -5.84 -7.57 -12.19
CA LYS A 58 -5.10 -7.85 -13.42
C LYS A 58 -4.40 -9.21 -13.36
N ALA A 59 -3.73 -9.54 -12.25
CA ALA A 59 -3.09 -10.84 -12.03
C ALA A 59 -4.10 -11.98 -12.10
N ALA A 60 -5.25 -11.87 -11.41
CA ALA A 60 -6.33 -12.86 -11.46
C ALA A 60 -6.77 -13.13 -12.90
N ARG A 61 -7.01 -12.07 -13.67
CA ARG A 61 -7.39 -12.18 -15.09
C ARG A 61 -6.31 -12.83 -15.96
N MET A 62 -5.03 -12.42 -15.79
CA MET A 62 -3.91 -12.95 -16.58
C MET A 62 -3.66 -14.43 -16.29
N TYR A 63 -3.79 -14.83 -15.03
CA TYR A 63 -3.52 -16.20 -14.59
C TYR A 63 -4.78 -17.09 -14.55
N ARG A 64 -5.94 -16.54 -14.96
CA ARG A 64 -7.23 -17.25 -14.97
C ARG A 64 -7.60 -17.83 -13.60
N MET A 65 -7.37 -17.03 -12.56
CA MET A 65 -7.72 -17.37 -11.18
C MET A 65 -9.11 -16.84 -10.83
N ASP A 66 -9.82 -17.58 -10.01
CA ASP A 66 -11.01 -17.08 -9.33
C ASP A 66 -10.59 -15.95 -8.38
N LEU A 67 -11.34 -14.85 -8.35
CA LEU A 67 -11.10 -13.69 -7.49
C LEU A 67 -12.31 -13.41 -6.62
N GLU A 68 -12.14 -13.49 -5.32
CA GLU A 68 -13.07 -12.98 -4.32
C GLU A 68 -12.68 -11.56 -3.91
N THR A 69 -13.53 -10.59 -4.26
CA THR A 69 -13.32 -9.19 -3.89
C THR A 69 -13.91 -8.93 -2.51
N ILE A 70 -13.07 -8.62 -1.55
CA ILE A 70 -13.45 -8.36 -0.16
C ILE A 70 -13.82 -6.89 0.00
N ASN A 71 -14.91 -6.59 0.72
CA ASN A 71 -15.28 -5.24 1.08
C ASN A 71 -14.21 -4.57 1.94
N THR A 72 -14.30 -3.25 2.08
CA THR A 72 -13.40 -2.47 2.94
C THR A 72 -14.20 -1.67 3.95
N SER A 73 -13.63 -1.48 5.12
CA SER A 73 -14.11 -0.53 6.12
C SER A 73 -13.93 0.92 5.64
N ILE A 74 -14.49 1.88 6.36
CA ILE A 74 -14.43 3.32 6.00
C ILE A 74 -12.99 3.82 5.87
N ASN A 75 -12.06 3.32 6.69
CA ASN A 75 -10.65 3.70 6.62
C ASN A 75 -9.92 3.08 5.39
N GLY A 76 -10.55 2.15 4.66
CA GLY A 76 -9.98 1.49 3.48
C GLY A 76 -9.25 0.18 3.77
N GLU A 77 -9.28 -0.29 5.01
CA GLU A 77 -8.77 -1.59 5.44
C GLU A 77 -9.72 -2.71 5.03
N MET A 78 -9.21 -3.92 4.80
CA MET A 78 -10.02 -5.09 4.46
C MET A 78 -11.11 -5.35 5.52
N ASP A 79 -12.32 -5.65 5.10
CA ASP A 79 -13.39 -6.11 5.99
C ASP A 79 -13.17 -7.59 6.33
N TYR A 80 -12.69 -7.85 7.54
CA TYR A 80 -12.38 -9.22 7.99
C TYR A 80 -13.62 -10.08 8.21
N SER A 81 -14.79 -9.48 8.40
CA SER A 81 -16.07 -10.20 8.49
C SER A 81 -16.47 -10.72 7.13
N ASP A 82 -16.35 -9.90 6.08
CA ASP A 82 -16.59 -10.30 4.69
C ASP A 82 -15.55 -11.34 4.23
N LEU A 83 -14.27 -11.16 4.60
CA LEU A 83 -13.23 -12.16 4.35
C LEU A 83 -13.61 -13.51 4.97
N ARG A 84 -14.02 -13.52 6.23
CA ARG A 84 -14.44 -14.73 6.94
C ARG A 84 -15.60 -15.43 6.25
N GLU A 85 -16.62 -14.67 5.85
CA GLU A 85 -17.79 -15.21 5.15
C GLU A 85 -17.39 -15.91 3.85
N LYS A 86 -16.57 -15.26 3.02
CA LYS A 86 -16.12 -15.79 1.73
C LYS A 86 -15.17 -16.98 1.88
N LEU A 87 -14.31 -16.99 2.88
CA LEU A 87 -13.48 -18.16 3.20
C LEU A 87 -14.33 -19.37 3.59
N LEU A 88 -15.39 -19.17 4.39
CA LEU A 88 -16.30 -20.26 4.77
C LEU A 88 -17.12 -20.78 3.58
N GLN A 89 -17.52 -19.92 2.64
CA GLN A 89 -18.21 -20.31 1.41
C GLN A 89 -17.34 -21.16 0.49
N ASN A 90 -16.02 -20.99 0.54
CA ASN A 90 -15.04 -21.65 -0.32
C ASN A 90 -14.08 -22.57 0.47
N LYS A 91 -14.54 -23.14 1.58
CA LYS A 91 -13.71 -23.86 2.54
C LYS A 91 -12.91 -25.04 1.96
N ASP A 92 -13.40 -25.63 0.87
CA ASP A 92 -12.79 -26.79 0.22
C ASP A 92 -11.64 -26.39 -0.75
N LYS A 93 -11.42 -25.10 -0.97
CA LYS A 93 -10.37 -24.59 -1.85
C LYS A 93 -9.29 -23.85 -1.04
N PRO A 94 -8.02 -23.95 -1.45
CA PRO A 94 -6.96 -23.15 -0.84
C PRO A 94 -7.17 -21.65 -1.03
N ALA A 95 -6.59 -20.84 -0.14
CA ALA A 95 -6.72 -19.38 -0.16
C ALA A 95 -5.39 -18.69 -0.52
N ILE A 96 -5.40 -17.83 -1.53
CA ILE A 96 -4.30 -16.93 -1.87
C ILE A 96 -4.75 -15.52 -1.45
N ILE A 97 -4.15 -14.98 -0.39
CA ILE A 97 -4.58 -13.70 0.19
C ILE A 97 -3.62 -12.60 -0.27
N ASN A 98 -4.16 -11.58 -0.92
CA ASN A 98 -3.43 -10.33 -1.12
C ASN A 98 -3.67 -9.38 0.04
N VAL A 99 -2.64 -9.13 0.82
CA VAL A 99 -2.63 -8.17 1.92
C VAL A 99 -2.06 -6.84 1.42
N THR A 100 -2.79 -5.75 1.59
CA THR A 100 -2.35 -4.44 1.12
C THR A 100 -1.70 -3.66 2.26
N ILE A 101 -0.43 -3.32 2.11
CA ILE A 101 0.34 -2.53 3.07
C ILE A 101 0.42 -1.10 2.55
N GLY A 102 -0.68 -0.38 2.71
CA GLY A 102 -0.89 0.97 2.21
C GLY A 102 -1.72 1.02 0.92
N THR A 103 -3.06 1.06 1.05
CA THR A 103 -3.96 1.24 -0.09
C THR A 103 -3.66 2.54 -0.84
N THR A 104 -3.80 2.52 -2.17
CA THR A 104 -3.38 3.63 -3.04
C THR A 104 -4.04 4.97 -2.70
N PHE A 105 -5.30 4.96 -2.29
CA PHE A 105 -6.05 6.20 -2.08
C PHE A 105 -6.09 6.64 -0.60
N LYS A 106 -6.31 5.71 0.32
CA LYS A 106 -6.48 5.99 1.76
C LYS A 106 -5.26 5.64 2.61
N GLY A 107 -4.31 4.88 2.05
CA GLY A 107 -3.11 4.45 2.76
C GLY A 107 -3.39 3.46 3.91
N ALA A 108 -4.51 2.75 3.86
CA ALA A 108 -4.86 1.76 4.86
C ALA A 108 -3.90 0.57 4.80
N VAL A 109 -3.61 -0.01 5.95
CA VAL A 109 -2.74 -1.18 6.10
C VAL A 109 -3.57 -2.32 6.67
N ASP A 110 -3.69 -3.41 5.92
CA ASP A 110 -4.41 -4.59 6.37
C ASP A 110 -3.67 -5.27 7.53
N ASP A 111 -4.41 -5.76 8.53
CA ASP A 111 -3.86 -6.44 9.70
C ASP A 111 -3.62 -7.92 9.41
N VAL A 112 -2.34 -8.29 9.30
CA VAL A 112 -1.92 -9.68 9.04
C VAL A 112 -2.31 -10.63 10.17
N ASP A 113 -2.32 -10.17 11.43
CA ASP A 113 -2.67 -11.02 12.58
C ASP A 113 -4.16 -11.38 12.57
N ILE A 114 -5.01 -10.40 12.25
CA ILE A 114 -6.46 -10.65 12.11
C ILE A 114 -6.72 -11.58 10.93
N ILE A 115 -6.03 -11.41 9.81
CA ILE A 115 -6.15 -12.31 8.64
C ILE A 115 -5.74 -13.74 9.01
N LEU A 116 -4.61 -13.92 9.68
CA LEU A 116 -4.13 -15.23 10.12
C LEU A 116 -5.10 -15.88 11.11
N GLN A 117 -5.63 -15.10 12.06
CA GLN A 117 -6.63 -15.60 13.01
C GLN A 117 -7.93 -15.99 12.26
N THR A 118 -8.36 -15.20 11.29
CA THR A 118 -9.54 -15.48 10.47
C THR A 118 -9.36 -16.78 9.67
N LEU A 119 -8.21 -16.99 9.04
CA LEU A 119 -7.88 -18.24 8.33
C LEU A 119 -7.96 -19.44 9.28
N LYS A 120 -7.33 -19.34 10.44
CA LYS A 120 -7.35 -20.37 11.48
C LYS A 120 -8.77 -20.69 11.95
N ASP A 121 -9.57 -19.67 12.24
CA ASP A 121 -10.96 -19.82 12.70
C ASP A 121 -11.87 -20.43 11.64
N CYS A 122 -11.54 -20.22 10.35
CA CYS A 122 -12.21 -20.87 9.22
C CYS A 122 -11.69 -22.30 8.94
N GLY A 123 -10.65 -22.75 9.67
CA GLY A 123 -10.12 -24.12 9.56
C GLY A 123 -9.07 -24.30 8.45
N TYR A 124 -8.44 -23.22 7.97
CA TYR A 124 -7.32 -23.28 7.04
C TYR A 124 -6.03 -23.59 7.78
N SER A 125 -5.36 -24.68 7.43
CA SER A 125 -3.99 -24.99 7.87
C SER A 125 -2.96 -24.21 7.04
N GLU A 126 -1.71 -24.13 7.48
CA GLU A 126 -0.68 -23.32 6.78
C GLU A 126 -0.38 -23.80 5.36
N ASP A 127 -0.62 -25.05 5.03
CA ASP A 127 -0.49 -25.62 3.69
C ASP A 127 -1.69 -25.32 2.78
N MET A 128 -2.78 -24.79 3.32
CA MET A 128 -3.98 -24.39 2.58
C MET A 128 -4.04 -22.89 2.26
N PHE A 129 -3.06 -22.10 2.64
CA PHE A 129 -3.06 -20.68 2.27
C PHE A 129 -1.68 -20.15 1.88
N TYR A 130 -1.69 -19.07 1.10
CA TYR A 130 -0.51 -18.30 0.73
C TYR A 130 -0.81 -16.81 0.90
N ILE A 131 0.08 -16.06 1.53
CA ILE A 131 -0.07 -14.62 1.74
C ILE A 131 0.95 -13.86 0.90
N HIS A 132 0.47 -12.99 0.03
CA HIS A 132 1.26 -11.98 -0.68
C HIS A 132 1.01 -10.60 -0.08
N CYS A 133 2.08 -9.88 0.28
CA CYS A 133 2.00 -8.49 0.76
C CYS A 133 2.31 -7.52 -0.38
N ASP A 134 1.29 -6.81 -0.88
CA ASP A 134 1.50 -5.62 -1.71
C ASP A 134 1.88 -4.45 -0.81
N ALA A 135 3.16 -4.27 -0.64
CA ALA A 135 3.76 -3.22 0.18
C ALA A 135 4.43 -2.12 -0.68
N ALA A 136 3.89 -1.87 -1.88
CA ALA A 136 4.51 -1.02 -2.89
C ALA A 136 4.84 0.39 -2.39
N LEU A 137 3.98 1.02 -1.58
CA LEU A 137 4.24 2.33 -0.97
C LEU A 137 4.86 2.22 0.42
N CYS A 138 4.21 1.50 1.32
CA CYS A 138 4.53 1.53 2.74
C CYS A 138 5.55 0.45 3.17
N GLY A 139 6.02 -0.40 2.27
CA GLY A 139 6.97 -1.48 2.58
C GLY A 139 8.34 -1.03 3.07
N LEU A 140 8.72 0.23 2.79
CA LEU A 140 9.90 0.87 3.36
C LEU A 140 9.61 1.72 4.61
N MET A 141 8.35 1.79 5.03
CA MET A 141 7.92 2.59 6.16
C MET A 141 7.52 1.73 7.36
N VAL A 142 6.59 0.81 7.13
CA VAL A 142 5.97 -0.01 8.18
C VAL A 142 7.00 -0.72 9.07
N PRO A 143 8.08 -1.33 8.56
CA PRO A 143 9.08 -1.95 9.42
C PRO A 143 9.79 -1.00 10.39
N PHE A 144 9.78 0.33 10.13
CA PHE A 144 10.34 1.32 11.04
C PHE A 144 9.34 1.88 12.05
N ILE A 145 8.04 1.68 11.81
CA ILE A 145 6.97 2.18 12.68
C ILE A 145 6.52 1.08 13.63
N ASN A 146 6.30 -0.11 13.07
CA ASN A 146 5.71 -1.21 13.78
C ASN A 146 6.19 -2.54 13.17
N ASN A 147 6.89 -3.36 13.97
CA ASN A 147 7.40 -4.67 13.53
C ASN A 147 6.30 -5.75 13.40
N MET A 148 5.03 -5.36 13.28
CA MET A 148 3.91 -6.32 13.22
C MET A 148 3.87 -7.13 11.93
N ILE A 149 4.52 -6.67 10.86
CA ILE A 149 4.48 -7.34 9.54
C ILE A 149 5.90 -7.70 9.12
N SER A 150 6.23 -8.99 9.20
CA SER A 150 7.53 -9.52 8.77
C SER A 150 7.42 -11.00 8.42
N PHE A 151 8.48 -11.57 7.82
CA PHE A 151 8.56 -13.00 7.51
C PHE A 151 8.66 -13.92 8.74
N LYS A 152 8.67 -13.39 9.96
CA LYS A 152 8.41 -14.19 11.17
C LYS A 152 6.99 -14.77 11.19
N LYS A 153 6.08 -14.15 10.45
CA LYS A 153 4.72 -14.67 10.18
C LYS A 153 4.75 -15.51 8.89
N PRO A 154 3.74 -16.34 8.63
CA PRO A 154 3.67 -17.19 7.43
C PRO A 154 3.33 -16.39 6.16
N ILE A 155 4.07 -15.29 5.94
CA ILE A 155 4.01 -14.50 4.70
C ILE A 155 4.82 -15.23 3.63
N GLY A 156 4.24 -15.40 2.46
CA GLY A 156 4.87 -16.05 1.31
C GLY A 156 5.77 -15.13 0.52
N SER A 157 5.33 -13.90 0.28
CA SER A 157 6.09 -12.90 -0.48
C SER A 157 5.70 -11.46 -0.16
N VAL A 158 6.60 -10.53 -0.49
CA VAL A 158 6.39 -9.10 -0.39
C VAL A 158 6.90 -8.37 -1.62
N THR A 159 6.14 -7.38 -2.08
CA THR A 159 6.52 -6.46 -3.16
C THR A 159 6.68 -5.05 -2.62
N ILE A 160 7.81 -4.38 -2.91
CA ILE A 160 8.11 -3.02 -2.49
C ILE A 160 8.54 -2.20 -3.70
N SER A 161 7.97 -1.00 -3.91
CA SER A 161 8.39 -0.10 -5.00
C SER A 161 9.54 0.81 -4.55
N GLY A 162 10.65 0.79 -5.28
CA GLY A 162 11.81 1.64 -4.99
C GLY A 162 11.66 3.07 -5.50
N HIS A 163 10.83 3.30 -6.51
CA HIS A 163 10.56 4.64 -7.09
C HIS A 163 9.50 5.44 -6.31
N LYS A 164 8.81 4.83 -5.33
CA LYS A 164 7.87 5.52 -4.45
C LYS A 164 8.62 6.16 -3.28
N PHE A 165 8.54 5.61 -2.08
CA PHE A 165 9.08 6.22 -0.87
C PHE A 165 10.59 6.50 -0.92
N LEU A 166 11.39 5.58 -1.47
CA LEU A 166 12.84 5.75 -1.58
C LEU A 166 13.24 6.83 -2.60
N GLY A 167 12.37 7.10 -3.60
CA GLY A 167 12.58 8.13 -4.61
C GLY A 167 13.59 7.73 -5.69
N CYS A 168 13.72 6.45 -6.00
CA CYS A 168 14.55 6.01 -7.12
C CYS A 168 14.06 6.66 -8.43
N PRO A 169 14.94 7.22 -9.27
CA PRO A 169 14.55 8.03 -10.43
C PRO A 169 13.94 7.21 -11.58
N MET A 170 13.97 5.89 -11.48
CA MET A 170 13.43 4.98 -12.51
C MET A 170 12.36 4.08 -11.88
N PRO A 171 11.30 3.70 -12.63
CA PRO A 171 10.35 2.68 -12.17
C PRO A 171 11.10 1.41 -11.78
N CYS A 172 10.93 1.00 -10.53
CA CYS A 172 11.56 -0.20 -9.99
C CYS A 172 10.84 -0.70 -8.74
N GLY A 173 11.08 -1.96 -8.43
CA GLY A 173 10.62 -2.58 -7.21
C GLY A 173 11.55 -3.71 -6.79
N VAL A 174 11.27 -4.27 -5.64
CA VAL A 174 11.94 -5.46 -5.12
C VAL A 174 10.85 -6.47 -4.76
N GLN A 175 11.02 -7.68 -5.23
CA GLN A 175 10.22 -8.83 -4.86
C GLN A 175 11.07 -9.75 -3.99
N ILE A 176 10.58 -10.08 -2.80
CA ILE A 176 11.19 -11.05 -1.87
C ILE A 176 10.17 -12.15 -1.59
N THR A 177 10.62 -13.38 -1.61
CA THR A 177 9.81 -14.56 -1.28
C THR A 177 10.61 -15.59 -0.51
N ARG A 178 9.93 -16.54 0.16
CA ARG A 178 10.59 -17.68 0.78
C ARG A 178 11.26 -18.54 -0.29
N LYS A 179 12.53 -18.90 -0.04
CA LYS A 179 13.32 -19.71 -0.96
C LYS A 179 12.69 -21.08 -1.21
N SER A 180 12.05 -21.67 -0.21
CA SER A 180 11.35 -22.96 -0.36
C SER A 180 10.25 -22.96 -1.41
N TYR A 181 9.64 -21.78 -1.69
CA TYR A 181 8.53 -21.68 -2.63
C TYR A 181 8.97 -21.50 -4.08
N ILE A 182 10.16 -20.94 -4.31
CA ILE A 182 10.60 -20.55 -5.66
C ILE A 182 10.82 -21.75 -6.59
N ASN A 183 11.07 -22.94 -6.05
CA ASN A 183 11.26 -24.14 -6.84
C ASN A 183 10.05 -24.50 -7.69
N ASN A 184 8.83 -24.14 -7.26
CA ASN A 184 7.60 -24.41 -8.01
C ASN A 184 7.52 -23.55 -9.28
N LEU A 185 8.15 -22.38 -9.28
CA LEU A 185 8.18 -21.46 -10.41
C LEU A 185 9.45 -21.60 -11.27
N SER A 186 10.52 -22.11 -10.70
CA SER A 186 11.83 -22.20 -11.35
C SER A 186 11.84 -23.14 -12.55
N ARG A 187 12.42 -22.68 -13.66
CA ARG A 187 12.60 -23.45 -14.90
C ARG A 187 14.05 -23.39 -15.34
N ASN A 188 14.63 -24.55 -15.64
CA ASN A 188 15.97 -24.60 -16.23
C ASN A 188 15.89 -24.17 -17.70
N VAL A 189 16.69 -23.17 -18.07
CA VAL A 189 16.77 -22.64 -19.43
C VAL A 189 18.15 -22.90 -19.99
N GLU A 190 18.26 -23.96 -20.79
CA GLU A 190 19.54 -24.53 -21.23
C GLU A 190 20.39 -23.52 -22.00
N TYR A 191 19.80 -22.79 -22.97
CA TYR A 191 20.55 -21.88 -23.86
C TYR A 191 21.15 -20.64 -23.13
N ILE A 192 20.66 -20.29 -21.95
CA ILE A 192 21.27 -19.24 -21.10
C ILE A 192 22.07 -19.83 -19.93
N ALA A 193 22.16 -21.15 -19.85
CA ALA A 193 22.83 -21.90 -18.77
C ALA A 193 22.41 -21.40 -17.37
N SER A 194 21.11 -21.12 -17.17
CA SER A 194 20.60 -20.55 -15.93
C SER A 194 19.18 -21.04 -15.61
N VAL A 195 18.77 -20.83 -14.37
CA VAL A 195 17.40 -21.07 -13.92
C VAL A 195 16.66 -19.74 -13.92
N ASP A 196 15.54 -19.69 -14.63
CA ASP A 196 14.61 -18.55 -14.59
C ASP A 196 13.43 -18.83 -13.67
N ALA A 197 13.07 -17.83 -12.88
CA ALA A 197 11.91 -17.83 -11.99
C ALA A 197 11.27 -16.42 -11.93
N THR A 198 11.52 -15.58 -12.93
CA THR A 198 11.10 -14.18 -12.97
C THR A 198 9.95 -13.96 -13.97
N ILE A 199 9.28 -12.80 -13.90
CA ILE A 199 8.26 -12.43 -14.89
C ILE A 199 8.94 -11.90 -16.17
N SER A 200 9.90 -10.98 -16.03
CA SER A 200 10.63 -10.38 -17.15
C SER A 200 12.04 -10.93 -17.22
N GLY A 201 12.42 -11.58 -18.31
CA GLY A 201 13.75 -12.13 -18.52
C GLY A 201 14.83 -11.03 -18.49
N SER A 202 14.74 -10.07 -19.41
CA SER A 202 15.64 -8.89 -19.43
C SER A 202 15.09 -7.77 -18.54
N ARG A 203 15.97 -7.19 -17.71
CA ARG A 203 15.63 -6.12 -16.79
C ARG A 203 16.65 -4.99 -16.86
N ASN A 204 16.27 -3.80 -16.33
CA ASN A 204 17.15 -2.65 -16.31
C ASN A 204 18.31 -2.85 -15.34
N GLY A 205 19.55 -2.81 -15.86
CA GLY A 205 20.77 -2.98 -15.06
C GLY A 205 21.15 -1.76 -14.19
N LEU A 206 20.66 -0.56 -14.51
CA LEU A 206 20.93 0.66 -13.74
C LEU A 206 20.09 0.71 -12.44
N THR A 207 18.91 0.13 -12.47
CA THR A 207 17.99 0.15 -11.32
C THR A 207 18.60 -0.37 -10.02
N PRO A 208 19.29 -1.54 -10.00
CA PRO A 208 19.95 -2.00 -8.78
C PRO A 208 21.04 -1.05 -8.26
N ILE A 209 21.69 -0.30 -9.14
CA ILE A 209 22.73 0.69 -8.76
C ILE A 209 22.06 1.87 -8.05
N PHE A 210 20.97 2.42 -8.58
CA PHE A 210 20.24 3.51 -7.96
C PHE A 210 19.64 3.10 -6.61
N LEU A 211 19.07 1.90 -6.52
CA LEU A 211 18.56 1.35 -5.25
C LEU A 211 19.70 1.25 -4.23
N TRP A 212 20.82 0.63 -4.61
CA TRP A 212 21.98 0.48 -3.75
C TRP A 212 22.52 1.84 -3.27
N TYR A 213 22.64 2.81 -4.18
CA TYR A 213 23.10 4.15 -3.85
C TYR A 213 22.17 4.84 -2.85
N SER A 214 20.87 4.86 -3.11
CA SER A 214 19.89 5.51 -2.26
C SER A 214 19.82 4.87 -0.86
N LEU A 215 19.86 3.53 -0.79
CA LEU A 215 19.88 2.80 0.47
C LEU A 215 21.19 3.03 1.24
N SER A 216 22.34 3.03 0.56
CA SER A 216 23.64 3.26 1.18
C SER A 216 23.79 4.71 1.68
N ALA A 217 23.34 5.70 0.90
CA ALA A 217 23.43 7.12 1.25
C ALA A 217 22.54 7.46 2.46
N LYS A 218 21.35 6.89 2.58
CA LYS A 218 20.42 7.15 3.68
C LYS A 218 20.70 6.26 4.89
N GLY A 219 21.01 4.99 4.66
CA GLY A 219 21.11 3.96 5.68
C GLY A 219 19.79 3.77 6.44
N GLN A 220 19.76 2.86 7.40
CA GLN A 220 18.56 2.62 8.23
C GLN A 220 18.18 3.84 9.06
N ILE A 221 19.17 4.56 9.61
CA ILE A 221 18.95 5.75 10.44
C ILE A 221 18.33 6.88 9.63
N GLY A 222 18.84 7.12 8.41
CA GLY A 222 18.30 8.15 7.51
C GLY A 222 16.87 7.83 7.06
N LEU A 223 16.60 6.60 6.71
CA LEU A 223 15.25 6.17 6.34
C LEU A 223 14.26 6.26 7.51
N LYS A 224 14.65 5.85 8.72
CA LYS A 224 13.82 6.01 9.91
C LYS A 224 13.49 7.49 10.20
N LYS A 225 14.46 8.40 10.00
CA LYS A 225 14.24 9.85 10.11
C LYS A 225 13.28 10.37 9.05
N ASP A 226 13.41 9.89 7.80
CA ASP A 226 12.50 10.26 6.71
C ASP A 226 11.07 9.77 6.99
N VAL A 227 10.91 8.53 7.43
CA VAL A 227 9.60 7.97 7.81
C VAL A 227 8.95 8.82 8.90
N LYS A 228 9.66 9.08 10.00
CA LYS A 228 9.16 9.92 11.10
C LYS A 228 8.73 11.29 10.60
N ARG A 229 9.57 11.96 9.81
CA ARG A 229 9.27 13.30 9.26
C ARG A 229 8.03 13.29 8.37
N CYS A 230 7.86 12.26 7.53
CA CYS A 230 6.69 12.14 6.67
C CYS A 230 5.40 11.93 7.49
N LEU A 231 5.43 11.09 8.52
CA LEU A 231 4.30 10.88 9.42
C LEU A 231 3.95 12.15 10.19
N ASP A 232 4.95 12.83 10.77
CA ASP A 232 4.76 14.10 11.49
C ASP A 232 4.18 15.19 10.56
N ASN A 233 4.62 15.24 9.31
CA ASN A 233 4.11 16.18 8.30
C ASN A 233 2.70 15.82 7.83
N ALA A 234 2.39 14.53 7.65
CA ALA A 234 1.04 14.09 7.28
C ALA A 234 0.03 14.42 8.39
N LYS A 235 0.40 14.15 9.64
CA LYS A 235 -0.41 14.53 10.80
C LYS A 235 -0.66 16.03 10.85
N TYR A 236 0.40 16.81 10.69
CA TYR A 236 0.29 18.28 10.64
C TYR A 236 -0.67 18.76 9.56
N LEU A 237 -0.52 18.23 8.32
CA LEU A 237 -1.42 18.60 7.23
C LEU A 237 -2.87 18.29 7.59
N LYS A 238 -3.15 17.08 8.07
CA LYS A 238 -4.50 16.67 8.49
C LYS A 238 -5.04 17.60 9.59
N ASP A 239 -4.26 17.88 10.62
CA ASP A 239 -4.68 18.72 11.76
C ASP A 239 -4.97 20.17 11.32
N CYS A 240 -4.13 20.76 10.47
CA CYS A 240 -4.35 22.09 9.91
C CYS A 240 -5.60 22.16 9.02
N LEU A 241 -5.83 21.15 8.16
CA LEU A 241 -7.05 21.10 7.34
C LEU A 241 -8.30 21.06 8.22
N GLN A 242 -8.31 20.24 9.27
CA GLN A 242 -9.45 20.16 10.20
C GLN A 242 -9.66 21.46 10.97
N GLN A 243 -8.58 22.16 11.40
CA GLN A 243 -8.68 23.47 12.05
C GLN A 243 -9.32 24.52 11.13
N GLU A 244 -9.08 24.43 9.83
CA GLU A 244 -9.71 25.32 8.82
C GLU A 244 -11.13 24.85 8.39
N GLY A 245 -11.70 23.84 9.06
CA GLY A 245 -13.01 23.29 8.75
C GLY A 245 -13.06 22.59 7.40
N ILE A 246 -11.96 21.91 7.03
CA ILE A 246 -11.84 21.10 5.82
C ILE A 246 -11.85 19.63 6.23
N SER A 247 -12.77 18.86 5.64
CA SER A 247 -12.86 17.42 5.89
C SER A 247 -11.54 16.73 5.54
N ALA A 248 -10.94 16.00 6.50
CA ALA A 248 -9.67 15.32 6.28
C ALA A 248 -9.51 14.06 7.15
N MET A 249 -8.96 12.99 6.56
CA MET A 249 -8.67 11.71 7.20
C MET A 249 -7.21 11.32 6.99
N LEU A 250 -6.63 10.70 7.99
CA LEU A 250 -5.29 10.09 7.95
C LEU A 250 -5.32 8.79 8.74
N ASN A 251 -4.92 7.68 8.12
CA ASN A 251 -4.71 6.41 8.80
C ASN A 251 -3.40 6.42 9.61
N GLU A 252 -3.35 5.66 10.71
CA GLU A 252 -2.26 5.71 11.70
C GLU A 252 -0.87 5.45 11.10
N LEU A 253 -0.76 4.44 10.22
CA LEU A 253 0.51 4.04 9.60
C LEU A 253 0.74 4.67 8.23
N SER A 254 0.00 5.74 7.90
CA SER A 254 -0.06 6.32 6.56
C SER A 254 0.60 7.70 6.47
N ILE A 255 1.07 8.02 5.29
CA ILE A 255 1.50 9.35 4.86
C ILE A 255 0.52 9.95 3.82
N ILE A 256 -0.63 9.32 3.62
CA ILE A 256 -1.67 9.76 2.70
C ILE A 256 -2.76 10.47 3.49
N VAL A 257 -2.90 11.76 3.26
CA VAL A 257 -3.98 12.58 3.81
C VAL A 257 -5.09 12.68 2.76
N VAL A 258 -6.23 12.09 3.07
CA VAL A 258 -7.46 12.23 2.25
C VAL A 258 -8.20 13.47 2.70
N LEU A 259 -8.69 14.26 1.77
CA LEU A 259 -9.43 15.48 2.05
C LEU A 259 -10.61 15.65 1.06
N GLU A 260 -11.51 16.60 1.35
CA GLU A 260 -12.56 16.98 0.40
C GLU A 260 -11.93 17.45 -0.92
N ARG A 261 -12.54 17.05 -2.04
CA ARG A 261 -12.04 17.40 -3.38
C ARG A 261 -12.17 18.89 -3.64
N PRO A 262 -11.06 19.60 -4.00
CA PRO A 262 -11.12 20.97 -4.47
C PRO A 262 -12.01 21.09 -5.71
N ARG A 263 -12.86 22.14 -5.77
CA ARG A 263 -13.78 22.34 -6.88
C ARG A 263 -13.09 22.79 -8.16
N ASP A 264 -11.98 23.51 -8.03
CA ASP A 264 -11.24 24.04 -9.18
C ASP A 264 -10.29 23.00 -9.76
N HIS A 265 -10.50 22.67 -11.04
CA HIS A 265 -9.66 21.74 -11.78
C HIS A 265 -8.22 22.23 -11.96
N GLU A 266 -8.00 23.55 -12.08
CA GLU A 266 -6.67 24.14 -12.19
C GLU A 266 -5.90 24.00 -10.89
N PHE A 267 -6.56 24.16 -9.74
CA PHE A 267 -5.99 23.89 -8.42
C PHE A 267 -5.56 22.41 -8.31
N VAL A 268 -6.48 21.48 -8.65
CA VAL A 268 -6.19 20.04 -8.64
C VAL A 268 -4.99 19.70 -9.51
N ARG A 269 -4.91 20.26 -10.72
CA ARG A 269 -3.81 20.04 -11.66
C ARG A 269 -2.48 20.60 -11.16
N ARG A 270 -2.49 21.83 -10.65
CA ARG A 270 -1.29 22.52 -10.16
C ARG A 270 -0.66 21.80 -8.97
N TRP A 271 -1.48 21.34 -8.03
CA TRP A 271 -1.05 20.58 -6.88
C TRP A 271 -0.95 19.06 -7.13
N GLN A 272 -1.22 18.62 -8.36
CA GLN A 272 -1.14 17.21 -8.80
C GLN A 272 -1.92 16.26 -7.88
N LEU A 273 -3.11 16.68 -7.46
CA LEU A 273 -3.96 15.87 -6.58
C LEU A 273 -4.62 14.74 -7.35
N SER A 274 -4.62 13.54 -6.79
CA SER A 274 -5.44 12.43 -7.27
C SER A 274 -6.81 12.51 -6.64
N CYS A 275 -7.87 12.37 -7.44
CA CYS A 275 -9.25 12.54 -7.02
C CYS A 275 -10.09 11.30 -7.33
N VAL A 276 -10.98 10.94 -6.40
CA VAL A 276 -12.00 9.89 -6.57
C VAL A 276 -13.30 10.42 -5.94
N LYS A 277 -14.39 10.48 -6.70
CA LYS A 277 -15.66 11.09 -6.27
C LYS A 277 -15.43 12.51 -5.73
N ASP A 278 -15.90 12.77 -4.51
CA ASP A 278 -15.76 14.04 -3.80
C ASP A 278 -14.52 14.12 -2.89
N MET A 279 -13.61 13.19 -3.05
CA MET A 279 -12.35 13.13 -2.31
C MET A 279 -11.13 13.43 -3.20
N ALA A 280 -10.11 13.99 -2.58
CA ALA A 280 -8.74 14.08 -3.10
C ALA A 280 -7.76 13.54 -2.06
N HIS A 281 -6.52 13.26 -2.46
CA HIS A 281 -5.49 12.94 -1.50
C HIS A 281 -4.16 13.66 -1.77
N VAL A 282 -3.41 13.87 -0.70
CA VAL A 282 -2.01 14.32 -0.70
C VAL A 282 -1.14 13.20 -0.12
N ILE A 283 -0.07 12.83 -0.84
CA ILE A 283 0.93 11.86 -0.35
C ILE A 283 2.15 12.64 0.16
N VAL A 284 2.39 12.60 1.46
CA VAL A 284 3.47 13.35 2.12
C VAL A 284 4.79 12.56 2.03
N MET A 285 5.43 12.65 0.87
CA MET A 285 6.69 11.97 0.55
C MET A 285 7.91 12.67 1.19
N PRO A 286 9.11 12.03 1.24
CA PRO A 286 10.30 12.62 1.84
C PRO A 286 10.73 14.00 1.31
N GLY A 287 10.39 14.32 0.05
CA GLY A 287 10.65 15.63 -0.56
C GLY A 287 9.68 16.74 -0.16
N ILE A 288 8.56 16.42 0.52
CA ILE A 288 7.55 17.41 0.91
C ILE A 288 7.98 18.11 2.18
N THR A 289 8.22 19.41 2.07
CA THR A 289 8.62 20.25 3.21
C THR A 289 7.40 20.84 3.92
N ARG A 290 7.59 21.28 5.18
CA ARG A 290 6.56 21.98 5.94
C ARG A 290 6.09 23.24 5.19
N GLN A 291 7.01 24.02 4.62
CA GLN A 291 6.70 25.22 3.85
C GLN A 291 5.79 24.91 2.64
N MET A 292 6.02 23.78 1.95
CA MET A 292 5.14 23.38 0.84
C MET A 292 3.72 23.07 1.34
N LEU A 293 3.60 22.44 2.50
CA LEU A 293 2.29 22.16 3.12
C LEU A 293 1.59 23.47 3.54
N ASP A 294 2.32 24.41 4.13
CA ASP A 294 1.76 25.72 4.52
C ASP A 294 1.26 26.50 3.30
N ASN A 295 2.01 26.49 2.21
CA ASN A 295 1.60 27.12 0.95
C ASN A 295 0.34 26.45 0.38
N PHE A 296 0.29 25.11 0.38
CA PHE A 296 -0.88 24.35 -0.05
C PHE A 296 -2.12 24.69 0.77
N ILE A 297 -2.00 24.67 2.10
CA ILE A 297 -3.11 24.97 3.02
C ILE A 297 -3.60 26.40 2.81
N SER A 298 -2.69 27.37 2.79
CA SER A 298 -3.03 28.80 2.62
C SER A 298 -3.78 29.05 1.32
N GLU A 299 -3.30 28.48 0.22
CA GLU A 299 -3.96 28.62 -1.07
C GLU A 299 -5.32 27.90 -1.10
N LEU A 300 -5.40 26.67 -0.56
CA LEU A 300 -6.64 25.90 -0.48
C LEU A 300 -7.72 26.68 0.31
N VAL A 301 -7.36 27.22 1.48
CA VAL A 301 -8.25 28.00 2.33
C VAL A 301 -8.74 29.26 1.60
N GLN A 302 -7.84 29.98 0.92
CA GLN A 302 -8.19 31.16 0.15
C GLN A 302 -9.18 30.85 -0.99
N GLN A 303 -8.88 29.82 -1.78
CA GLN A 303 -9.71 29.40 -2.90
C GLN A 303 -11.06 28.84 -2.42
N ARG A 304 -11.05 28.08 -1.35
CA ARG A 304 -12.26 27.50 -0.75
C ARG A 304 -13.29 28.57 -0.33
N LYS A 305 -12.84 29.72 0.20
CA LYS A 305 -13.72 30.87 0.49
C LYS A 305 -14.46 31.34 -0.75
N GLN A 306 -13.82 31.36 -1.90
CA GLN A 306 -14.42 31.73 -3.17
C GLN A 306 -15.41 30.66 -3.66
N TRP A 307 -15.02 29.39 -3.64
CA TRP A 307 -15.86 28.27 -4.11
C TRP A 307 -17.16 28.13 -3.34
N TYR A 308 -17.13 28.41 -2.05
CA TYR A 308 -18.29 28.31 -1.17
C TYR A 308 -18.88 29.68 -0.79
N GLN A 309 -18.53 30.73 -1.55
CA GLN A 309 -19.10 32.11 -1.43
C GLN A 309 -19.10 32.60 0.03
N GLY A 310 -18.04 32.40 0.76
CA GLY A 310 -17.92 32.79 2.17
C GLY A 310 -18.88 32.04 3.11
N GLY A 311 -19.27 30.83 2.76
CA GLY A 311 -20.19 29.99 3.57
C GLY A 311 -21.63 29.99 3.12
N ARG A 312 -21.95 30.63 1.97
CA ARG A 312 -23.29 30.58 1.39
C ARG A 312 -23.63 29.27 0.67
N ILE A 313 -22.59 28.54 0.25
CA ILE A 313 -22.70 27.22 -0.36
C ILE A 313 -22.00 26.24 0.57
N GLU A 314 -22.67 25.15 0.92
CA GLU A 314 -22.10 24.14 1.79
C GLU A 314 -21.10 23.25 1.03
N PRO A 315 -19.98 22.87 1.69
CA PRO A 315 -19.09 21.83 1.18
C PRO A 315 -19.79 20.47 1.09
N PRO A 316 -19.34 19.56 0.21
CA PRO A 316 -19.92 18.22 0.12
C PRO A 316 -19.73 17.44 1.44
N CYS A 317 -20.74 16.66 1.81
CA CYS A 317 -20.59 15.68 2.87
C CYS A 317 -19.87 14.45 2.31
N ILE A 318 -18.74 14.10 2.91
CA ILE A 318 -17.96 12.91 2.57
C ILE A 318 -17.83 11.93 3.77
N ALA A 319 -18.74 12.04 4.73
CA ALA A 319 -18.74 11.22 5.95
C ALA A 319 -18.81 9.73 5.66
N ASP A 320 -19.55 9.31 4.64
CA ASP A 320 -19.67 7.91 4.22
C ASP A 320 -18.34 7.36 3.66
N ASP A 321 -17.47 8.23 3.18
CA ASP A 321 -16.19 7.84 2.58
C ASP A 321 -15.01 7.92 3.55
N ILE A 322 -15.04 8.84 4.56
CA ILE A 322 -13.91 9.07 5.49
C ILE A 322 -14.28 8.94 6.98
N GLY A 323 -15.54 8.68 7.29
CA GLY A 323 -16.09 8.66 8.65
C GLY A 323 -16.59 10.01 9.13
N ALA A 324 -17.68 10.01 9.90
CA ALA A 324 -18.32 11.21 10.42
C ALA A 324 -17.36 12.11 11.21
N GLN A 325 -16.49 11.49 12.01
CA GLN A 325 -15.48 12.17 12.84
C GLN A 325 -14.40 12.93 12.04
N ASN A 326 -14.26 12.66 10.75
CA ASN A 326 -13.31 13.32 9.85
C ASN A 326 -13.98 14.31 8.89
N CYS A 327 -15.33 14.36 8.89
CA CYS A 327 -16.13 15.20 8.00
C CYS A 327 -16.46 16.53 8.65
N ALA A 328 -16.11 17.62 8.00
CA ALA A 328 -16.37 19.01 8.46
C ALA A 328 -17.56 19.66 7.75
N CYS A 329 -18.52 18.88 7.20
CA CYS A 329 -19.73 19.43 6.59
C CYS A 329 -20.71 19.94 7.66
N TYR A 330 -21.76 20.65 7.23
CA TYR A 330 -22.76 21.25 8.12
C TYR A 330 -23.33 20.26 9.15
N TYR A 331 -23.60 19.02 8.75
CA TYR A 331 -24.22 18.00 9.60
C TYR A 331 -23.28 17.41 10.65
N HIS A 332 -21.95 17.52 10.47
CA HIS A 332 -20.92 16.90 11.31
C HIS A 332 -20.02 17.91 12.03
N LYS A 333 -20.23 19.23 11.81
CA LYS A 333 -19.43 20.31 12.46
C LYS A 333 -19.64 20.41 13.98
N SER A 334 -20.74 19.90 14.51
CA SER A 334 -21.11 20.06 15.93
C SER A 334 -20.15 19.36 16.91
N ASP A 335 -19.35 18.40 16.45
CA ASP A 335 -18.46 17.61 17.32
C ASP A 335 -17.04 18.22 17.45
N TYR A 336 -16.74 19.30 16.70
CA TYR A 336 -15.42 19.96 16.70
C TYR A 336 -15.37 21.25 17.53
N ILE A 337 -16.49 21.72 18.10
CA ILE A 337 -16.56 22.91 18.96
C ILE A 337 -17.03 22.47 20.34
N SER A 338 -16.14 21.86 21.11
CA SER A 338 -16.18 21.87 22.57
C SER A 338 -14.84 22.39 23.07
N PRO A 339 -14.85 23.35 24.00
CA PRO A 339 -13.70 24.17 24.39
C PRO A 339 -12.60 23.39 25.07
#